data_893e6139b1594c24ca4a77b3da55c555
#
_entry.id   893e6139b1594c24ca4a77b3da55c555
#
_cell.length_a   1.000
_cell.length_b   1.000
_cell.length_c   1.000
_cell.angle_alpha   90.00
_cell.angle_beta   90.00
_cell.angle_gamma   90.00
#
_symmetry.space_group_name_H-M   'P 1'
#
loop_
_entity.id
_entity.type
_entity.pdbx_description
1 polymer ?
#
loop_
_entity_poly.entity_id
_entity_poly.type
_entity_poly.pdbx_seq_one_letter_code
_entity_poly.pdbx_strand_id
1 'polypeptide(L)'
;MRFHWGHLATAAVLSCAPAQLLAADKIHVPASFGYPSPLRAVRAIIAPAAGPNILGTTALPIRAARFSVNAQHAFADASSSPLMQQLIAPARGMNRFQQMAFIQSRVTRNIRWMSDATEYGMHDYWATASETLNHGVGDEEDRAILKLQALKALGFNQTDLFLTLARDRVGGPITVLTTRLNGRYYVLDDTGGTPFPVEQRRLEFQPVLSFGWNGAWVHSRPSAAPVVAAAGVMGRK
;
A
#
# COMPACT_ATOMS: atom_id res chain seq x y z
N MET A 1 -20.54 49.84 5.13
CA MET A 1 -20.50 49.21 6.47
C MET A 1 -19.21 48.39 6.56
N ARG A 2 -18.28 48.84 7.38
CA ARG A 2 -16.98 48.16 7.59
C ARG A 2 -17.12 47.28 8.82
N PHE A 3 -16.88 45.96 8.70
CA PHE A 3 -16.73 45.09 9.86
C PHE A 3 -15.24 44.80 10.10
N HIS A 4 -14.79 45.18 11.29
CA HIS A 4 -13.46 44.91 11.83
C HIS A 4 -13.46 43.49 12.41
N TRP A 5 -12.46 42.70 12.06
CA TRP A 5 -12.13 41.48 12.76
C TRP A 5 -10.94 41.69 13.67
N GLY A 6 -11.18 41.61 14.98
CA GLY A 6 -10.15 41.70 16.01
C GLY A 6 -9.48 40.32 16.19
N HIS A 7 -8.15 40.33 16.16
CA HIS A 7 -7.30 39.19 16.51
C HIS A 7 -7.28 38.99 18.03
N LEU A 8 -7.54 37.74 18.50
CA LEU A 8 -7.12 37.29 19.81
C LEU A 8 -6.26 36.04 19.62
N ALA A 9 -4.93 36.28 19.72
CA ALA A 9 -3.94 35.22 19.81
C ALA A 9 -3.78 34.84 21.29
N THR A 10 -4.15 33.62 21.64
CA THR A 10 -3.85 33.01 22.94
C THR A 10 -2.66 32.08 22.78
N ALA A 11 -1.51 32.49 23.28
CA ALA A 11 -0.32 31.67 23.36
C ALA A 11 -0.44 30.69 24.53
N ALA A 12 -0.49 29.38 24.24
CA ALA A 12 -0.36 28.33 25.25
C ALA A 12 1.11 27.97 25.43
N VAL A 13 1.65 28.31 26.59
CA VAL A 13 3.00 27.92 27.04
C VAL A 13 2.95 26.47 27.51
N LEU A 14 3.55 25.54 26.76
CA LEU A 14 3.79 24.17 27.24
C LEU A 14 5.02 24.16 28.13
N SER A 15 4.77 23.94 29.43
CA SER A 15 5.78 23.66 30.46
C SER A 15 6.33 22.24 30.24
N CYS A 16 7.62 22.15 29.97
CA CYS A 16 8.37 20.89 29.89
C CYS A 16 8.82 20.50 31.30
N ALA A 17 8.23 19.44 31.88
CA ALA A 17 8.72 18.85 33.13
C ALA A 17 9.76 17.73 32.81
N PRO A 18 10.85 17.59 33.54
CA PRO A 18 11.87 16.59 33.27
C PRO A 18 11.40 15.18 33.69
N ALA A 19 11.62 14.21 32.83
CA ALA A 19 11.39 12.80 33.13
C ALA A 19 12.37 12.30 34.18
N GLN A 20 11.87 11.91 35.35
CA GLN A 20 12.65 11.23 36.37
C GLN A 20 12.90 9.78 35.96
N LEU A 21 14.18 9.43 35.87
CA LEU A 21 14.66 8.06 35.70
C LEU A 21 14.35 7.26 36.96
N LEU A 22 13.42 6.33 36.92
CA LEU A 22 13.20 5.35 37.96
C LEU A 22 14.26 4.25 37.83
N ALA A 23 15.08 4.11 38.90
CA ALA A 23 16.09 3.07 39.03
C ALA A 23 15.42 1.69 39.01
N ALA A 24 15.94 0.78 38.19
CA ALA A 24 15.52 -0.61 38.14
C ALA A 24 16.07 -1.34 39.38
N ASP A 25 15.18 -1.74 40.29
CA ASP A 25 15.49 -2.64 41.38
C ASP A 25 15.90 -4.01 40.83
N LYS A 26 17.07 -4.49 41.28
CA LYS A 26 17.59 -5.81 40.96
C LYS A 26 16.72 -6.87 41.61
N ILE A 27 15.90 -7.55 40.83
CA ILE A 27 15.19 -8.75 41.29
C ILE A 27 16.23 -9.89 41.41
N HIS A 28 16.48 -10.29 42.64
CA HIS A 28 17.32 -11.44 42.98
C HIS A 28 16.51 -12.73 42.72
N VAL A 29 16.87 -13.50 41.67
CA VAL A 29 16.27 -14.80 41.38
C VAL A 29 17.15 -15.88 42.04
N PRO A 30 16.62 -16.69 42.98
CA PRO A 30 17.39 -17.79 43.53
C PRO A 30 17.58 -18.90 42.49
N ALA A 31 18.82 -19.38 42.40
CA ALA A 31 19.17 -20.54 41.59
C ALA A 31 18.62 -21.82 42.22
N SER A 32 18.16 -22.73 41.37
CA SER A 32 17.80 -24.14 41.61
C SER A 32 16.33 -24.48 41.79
N PHE A 33 15.69 -24.70 40.62
CA PHE A 33 14.78 -25.85 40.42
C PHE A 33 14.95 -26.32 38.98
N GLY A 34 15.48 -27.57 38.86
CA GLY A 34 15.69 -28.21 37.55
C GLY A 34 14.37 -28.58 36.87
N TYR A 35 13.89 -27.70 36.01
CA TYR A 35 12.92 -28.03 34.97
C TYR A 35 13.66 -28.22 33.65
N PRO A 36 13.36 -29.28 32.88
CA PRO A 36 13.91 -29.40 31.54
C PRO A 36 13.46 -28.17 30.74
N SER A 37 14.44 -27.45 30.25
CA SER A 37 14.27 -26.22 29.45
C SER A 37 13.36 -26.46 28.23
N PRO A 38 12.14 -25.92 28.16
CA PRO A 38 11.33 -25.96 26.92
C PRO A 38 11.72 -24.78 26.03
N LEU A 39 13.00 -24.40 26.01
CA LEU A 39 13.50 -23.31 25.19
C LEU A 39 14.19 -23.83 23.93
N ARG A 40 13.50 -24.68 23.17
CA ARG A 40 13.78 -24.90 21.75
C ARG A 40 12.53 -25.11 20.92
N ALA A 41 11.45 -24.40 21.22
CA ALA A 41 10.63 -23.92 20.13
C ALA A 41 11.42 -22.78 19.51
N VAL A 42 12.32 -23.09 18.59
CA VAL A 42 12.77 -22.16 17.58
C VAL A 42 11.48 -21.71 16.93
N ARG A 43 10.97 -20.56 17.37
CA ARG A 43 10.02 -19.80 16.64
C ARG A 43 10.71 -19.59 15.30
N ALA A 44 10.34 -20.40 14.31
CA ALA A 44 10.70 -20.15 12.94
C ALA A 44 10.28 -18.70 12.76
N ILE A 45 11.24 -17.78 12.72
CA ILE A 45 11.00 -16.41 12.29
C ILE A 45 10.65 -16.63 10.84
N ILE A 46 9.34 -16.75 10.56
CA ILE A 46 8.85 -16.71 9.20
C ILE A 46 9.36 -15.37 8.72
N ALA A 47 10.37 -15.42 7.86
CA ALA A 47 10.91 -14.21 7.26
C ALA A 47 9.71 -13.45 6.70
N PRO A 48 9.53 -12.16 7.04
CA PRO A 48 8.40 -11.41 6.55
C PRO A 48 8.38 -11.57 5.03
N ALA A 49 7.20 -11.89 4.47
CA ALA A 49 7.06 -12.07 3.04
C ALA A 49 7.71 -10.89 2.31
N ALA A 50 8.52 -11.19 1.31
CA ALA A 50 9.18 -10.14 0.54
C ALA A 50 8.11 -9.21 -0.04
N GLY A 51 8.26 -7.92 0.24
CA GLY A 51 7.34 -6.90 -0.25
C GLY A 51 7.60 -6.53 -1.71
N PRO A 52 6.70 -5.77 -2.32
CA PRO A 52 6.85 -5.33 -3.70
C PRO A 52 7.91 -4.22 -3.79
N ASN A 53 9.14 -4.56 -4.18
CA ASN A 53 10.18 -3.57 -4.47
C ASN A 53 9.86 -2.88 -5.80
N ILE A 54 9.13 -1.79 -5.74
CA ILE A 54 8.62 -1.06 -6.90
C ILE A 54 9.26 0.33 -7.01
N LEU A 55 9.35 0.85 -8.22
CA LEU A 55 9.82 2.21 -8.50
C LEU A 55 11.21 2.52 -7.90
N GLY A 56 12.06 1.50 -7.76
CA GLY A 56 13.41 1.63 -7.20
C GLY A 56 13.45 1.75 -5.68
N THR A 57 12.34 1.53 -4.98
CA THR A 57 12.26 1.53 -3.51
C THR A 57 12.50 0.13 -2.95
N THR A 58 12.79 0.06 -1.66
CA THR A 58 12.77 -1.18 -0.88
C THR A 58 11.54 -1.20 0.00
N ALA A 59 10.73 -2.26 -0.13
CA ALA A 59 9.56 -2.48 0.70
C ALA A 59 9.97 -3.10 2.04
N LEU A 60 9.72 -2.39 3.14
CA LEU A 60 9.99 -2.83 4.51
C LEU A 60 8.69 -3.24 5.18
N PRO A 61 8.59 -4.47 5.73
CA PRO A 61 7.37 -4.95 6.34
C PRO A 61 7.00 -4.15 7.58
N ILE A 62 5.71 -3.87 7.75
CA ILE A 62 5.17 -3.16 8.90
C ILE A 62 3.98 -3.89 9.52
N ARG A 63 3.70 -3.59 10.80
CA ARG A 63 2.44 -3.96 11.43
C ARG A 63 1.42 -2.84 11.19
N ALA A 64 0.49 -3.07 10.29
CA ALA A 64 -0.48 -2.06 9.85
C ALA A 64 -1.82 -2.14 10.60
N ALA A 65 -1.81 -2.35 11.92
CA ALA A 65 -3.03 -2.55 12.71
C ALA A 65 -4.07 -1.42 12.54
N ARG A 66 -3.62 -0.17 12.38
CA ARG A 66 -4.52 0.98 12.15
C ARG A 66 -5.24 0.97 10.80
N PHE A 67 -4.77 0.19 9.85
CA PHE A 67 -5.40 0.02 8.54
C PHE A 67 -6.24 -1.26 8.45
N SER A 68 -6.51 -1.92 9.58
CA SER A 68 -7.16 -3.24 9.58
C SER A 68 -8.56 -3.21 8.97
N VAL A 69 -9.33 -2.15 9.18
CA VAL A 69 -10.69 -2.01 8.63
C VAL A 69 -10.61 -1.81 7.12
N ASN A 70 -9.84 -0.83 6.65
CA ASN A 70 -9.65 -0.56 5.22
C ASN A 70 -9.08 -1.78 4.49
N ALA A 71 -8.12 -2.50 5.11
CA ALA A 71 -7.60 -3.74 4.56
C ALA A 71 -8.66 -4.85 4.49
N GLN A 72 -9.54 -4.97 5.48
CA GLN A 72 -10.65 -5.94 5.43
C GLN A 72 -11.57 -5.67 4.24
N HIS A 73 -11.92 -4.41 3.99
CA HIS A 73 -12.73 -4.00 2.83
C HIS A 73 -11.99 -4.29 1.52
N ALA A 74 -10.74 -3.87 1.40
CA ALA A 74 -9.94 -4.08 0.18
C ALA A 74 -9.80 -5.55 -0.19
N PHE A 75 -9.66 -6.45 0.81
CA PHE A 75 -9.42 -7.87 0.60
C PHE A 75 -10.67 -8.74 0.80
N ALA A 76 -11.85 -8.14 1.01
CA ALA A 76 -13.12 -8.86 1.03
C ALA A 76 -13.37 -9.55 -0.31
N ASP A 77 -13.71 -10.85 -0.26
CA ASP A 77 -13.90 -11.62 -1.49
C ASP A 77 -15.19 -11.23 -2.22
N ALA A 78 -15.04 -10.82 -3.46
CA ALA A 78 -16.14 -10.47 -4.36
C ALA A 78 -16.24 -11.41 -5.57
N SER A 79 -15.46 -12.47 -5.62
CA SER A 79 -15.31 -13.33 -6.80
C SER A 79 -16.62 -14.01 -7.23
N SER A 80 -17.51 -14.34 -6.28
CA SER A 80 -18.80 -14.99 -6.54
C SER A 80 -19.93 -14.03 -6.91
N SER A 81 -19.72 -12.72 -6.80
CA SER A 81 -20.72 -11.69 -7.13
C SER A 81 -21.10 -11.77 -8.61
N PRO A 82 -22.42 -11.76 -8.96
CA PRO A 82 -22.86 -11.74 -10.37
C PRO A 82 -22.27 -10.58 -11.16
N LEU A 83 -22.19 -9.39 -10.55
CA LEU A 83 -21.60 -8.20 -11.20
C LEU A 83 -20.11 -8.37 -11.45
N MET A 84 -19.38 -8.99 -10.52
CA MET A 84 -17.97 -9.33 -10.72
C MET A 84 -17.83 -10.33 -11.88
N GLN A 85 -18.65 -11.36 -11.92
CA GLN A 85 -18.62 -12.34 -13.00
C GLN A 85 -18.93 -11.69 -14.38
N GLN A 86 -19.87 -10.76 -14.45
CA GLN A 86 -20.15 -9.98 -15.67
C GLN A 86 -18.97 -9.07 -16.06
N LEU A 87 -18.30 -8.46 -15.07
CA LEU A 87 -17.14 -7.62 -15.30
C LEU A 87 -16.00 -8.40 -15.97
N ILE A 88 -15.68 -9.59 -15.43
CA ILE A 88 -14.51 -10.37 -15.84
C ILE A 88 -14.75 -11.33 -17.00
N ALA A 89 -16.01 -11.71 -17.29
CA ALA A 89 -16.32 -12.72 -18.29
C ALA A 89 -15.65 -12.50 -19.65
N PRO A 90 -15.64 -11.29 -20.23
CA PRO A 90 -14.98 -11.05 -21.53
C PRO A 90 -13.46 -11.24 -21.50
N ALA A 91 -12.84 -11.14 -20.30
CA ALA A 91 -11.39 -11.24 -20.15
C ALA A 91 -10.88 -12.69 -19.96
N ARG A 92 -11.75 -13.67 -19.74
CA ARG A 92 -11.34 -15.04 -19.38
C ARG A 92 -10.46 -15.72 -20.43
N GLY A 93 -10.68 -15.47 -21.71
CA GLY A 93 -9.87 -16.03 -22.80
C GLY A 93 -8.63 -15.22 -23.17
N MET A 94 -8.39 -14.10 -22.51
CA MET A 94 -7.26 -13.21 -22.78
C MET A 94 -5.99 -13.70 -22.09
N ASN A 95 -4.81 -13.34 -22.61
CA ASN A 95 -3.56 -13.51 -21.88
C ASN A 95 -3.49 -12.54 -20.67
N ARG A 96 -2.56 -12.80 -19.74
CA ARG A 96 -2.47 -12.05 -18.48
C ARG A 96 -2.33 -10.54 -18.66
N PHE A 97 -1.52 -10.08 -19.60
CA PHE A 97 -1.36 -8.65 -19.86
C PHE A 97 -2.64 -8.02 -20.44
N GLN A 98 -3.29 -8.71 -21.38
CA GLN A 98 -4.58 -8.29 -21.92
C GLN A 98 -5.66 -8.24 -20.84
N GLN A 99 -5.67 -9.19 -19.90
CA GLN A 99 -6.58 -9.18 -18.75
C GLN A 99 -6.38 -7.92 -17.90
N MET A 100 -5.13 -7.57 -17.57
CA MET A 100 -4.83 -6.32 -16.85
C MET A 100 -5.33 -5.08 -17.59
N ALA A 101 -5.04 -4.97 -18.89
CA ALA A 101 -5.44 -3.84 -19.71
C ALA A 101 -6.98 -3.75 -19.84
N PHE A 102 -7.64 -4.88 -20.00
CA PHE A 102 -9.10 -4.93 -20.07
C PHE A 102 -9.73 -4.48 -18.76
N ILE A 103 -9.28 -5.02 -17.61
CA ILE A 103 -9.82 -4.67 -16.29
C ILE A 103 -9.58 -3.19 -15.99
N GLN A 104 -8.38 -2.67 -16.23
CA GLN A 104 -8.09 -1.24 -16.04
C GLN A 104 -9.07 -0.37 -16.83
N SER A 105 -9.15 -0.59 -18.14
CA SER A 105 -10.03 0.16 -19.03
C SER A 105 -11.51 0.00 -18.67
N ARG A 106 -11.94 -1.21 -18.31
CA ARG A 106 -13.34 -1.50 -17.98
C ARG A 106 -13.77 -0.83 -16.67
N VAL A 107 -12.94 -0.90 -15.62
CA VAL A 107 -13.23 -0.26 -14.33
C VAL A 107 -13.28 1.26 -14.50
N THR A 108 -12.27 1.86 -15.14
CA THR A 108 -12.23 3.32 -15.32
C THR A 108 -13.43 3.85 -16.12
N ARG A 109 -13.94 3.09 -17.10
CA ARG A 109 -15.11 3.53 -17.89
C ARG A 109 -16.45 3.28 -17.22
N ASN A 110 -16.56 2.22 -16.40
CA ASN A 110 -17.86 1.81 -15.86
C ASN A 110 -18.11 2.36 -14.45
N ILE A 111 -17.06 2.64 -13.70
CA ILE A 111 -17.15 3.22 -12.36
C ILE A 111 -16.91 4.73 -12.48
N ARG A 112 -17.95 5.52 -12.28
CA ARG A 112 -17.83 6.98 -12.29
C ARG A 112 -17.06 7.43 -11.05
N TRP A 113 -16.16 8.37 -11.22
CA TRP A 113 -15.43 8.92 -10.07
C TRP A 113 -16.38 9.70 -9.14
N MET A 114 -16.30 9.42 -7.84
CA MET A 114 -17.03 10.12 -6.80
C MET A 114 -16.21 10.05 -5.51
N SER A 115 -16.10 11.19 -4.81
CA SER A 115 -15.40 11.20 -3.52
C SER A 115 -16.24 10.58 -2.42
N ASP A 116 -15.58 9.99 -1.42
CA ASP A 116 -16.20 9.43 -0.23
C ASP A 116 -17.11 10.41 0.51
N ALA A 117 -16.69 11.67 0.57
CA ALA A 117 -17.50 12.72 1.20
C ALA A 117 -18.86 12.89 0.50
N THR A 118 -18.91 12.68 -0.81
CA THR A 118 -20.14 12.79 -1.60
C THR A 118 -20.95 11.51 -1.53
N GLU A 119 -20.30 10.35 -1.61
CA GLU A 119 -20.98 9.06 -1.66
C GLU A 119 -21.42 8.57 -0.28
N TYR A 120 -20.52 8.63 0.70
CA TYR A 120 -20.71 8.04 2.03
C TYR A 120 -20.83 9.08 3.15
N GLY A 121 -20.58 10.38 2.87
CA GLY A 121 -20.51 11.41 3.92
C GLY A 121 -19.29 11.24 4.84
N MET A 122 -18.31 10.47 4.43
CA MET A 122 -17.08 10.13 5.17
C MET A 122 -15.87 10.77 4.50
N HIS A 123 -14.79 10.99 5.27
CA HIS A 123 -13.58 11.60 4.71
C HIS A 123 -12.71 10.59 3.94
N ASP A 124 -12.70 9.35 4.38
CA ASP A 124 -11.88 8.26 3.81
C ASP A 124 -12.60 6.93 4.12
N TYR A 125 -13.18 6.32 3.10
CA TYR A 125 -13.92 5.07 3.20
C TYR A 125 -13.54 4.15 2.04
N TRP A 126 -12.86 3.07 2.31
CA TRP A 126 -12.51 2.09 1.30
C TRP A 126 -13.67 1.14 1.06
N ALA A 127 -14.42 1.36 0.00
CA ALA A 127 -15.51 0.48 -0.36
C ALA A 127 -15.01 -0.91 -0.78
N THR A 128 -15.79 -1.93 -0.45
CA THR A 128 -15.55 -3.26 -1.02
C THR A 128 -15.79 -3.25 -2.52
N ALA A 129 -15.15 -4.16 -3.26
CA ALA A 129 -15.40 -4.30 -4.68
C ALA A 129 -16.88 -4.55 -5.03
N SER A 130 -17.63 -5.17 -4.12
CA SER A 130 -19.08 -5.39 -4.28
C SER A 130 -19.88 -4.10 -4.13
N GLU A 131 -19.55 -3.25 -3.18
CA GLU A 131 -20.19 -1.93 -3.00
C GLU A 131 -19.92 -1.06 -4.22
N THR A 132 -18.66 -0.92 -4.63
CA THR A 132 -18.27 -0.15 -5.83
C THR A 132 -19.02 -0.63 -7.09
N LEU A 133 -19.16 -1.95 -7.29
CA LEU A 133 -19.91 -2.50 -8.41
C LEU A 133 -21.42 -2.21 -8.32
N ASN A 134 -22.00 -2.28 -7.13
CA ASN A 134 -23.43 -2.03 -6.92
C ASN A 134 -23.78 -0.56 -7.10
N HIS A 135 -22.91 0.35 -6.65
CA HIS A 135 -23.14 1.79 -6.72
C HIS A 135 -22.74 2.36 -8.09
N GLY A 136 -21.81 1.72 -8.80
CA GLY A 136 -21.28 2.19 -10.09
C GLY A 136 -20.46 3.48 -9.97
N VAL A 137 -20.05 3.84 -8.77
CA VAL A 137 -19.23 5.00 -8.46
C VAL A 137 -18.14 4.60 -7.45
N GLY A 138 -17.13 5.45 -7.26
CA GLY A 138 -16.04 5.29 -6.31
C GLY A 138 -14.85 6.17 -6.68
N ASP A 139 -13.98 6.40 -5.72
CA ASP A 139 -12.74 7.15 -5.92
C ASP A 139 -11.55 6.27 -6.36
N GLU A 140 -10.33 6.73 -6.16
CA GLU A 140 -9.12 6.03 -6.61
C GLU A 140 -8.91 4.71 -5.87
N GLU A 141 -9.14 4.70 -4.55
CA GLU A 141 -9.03 3.52 -3.70
C GLU A 141 -10.02 2.44 -4.11
N ASP A 142 -11.28 2.80 -4.26
CA ASP A 142 -12.36 1.90 -4.61
C ASP A 142 -12.14 1.24 -5.96
N ARG A 143 -11.72 2.03 -6.93
CA ARG A 143 -11.38 1.54 -8.27
C ARG A 143 -10.16 0.63 -8.26
N ALA A 144 -9.14 0.95 -7.44
CA ALA A 144 -7.96 0.10 -7.28
C ALA A 144 -8.33 -1.23 -6.59
N ILE A 145 -9.18 -1.20 -5.57
CA ILE A 145 -9.73 -2.38 -4.89
C ILE A 145 -10.53 -3.25 -5.87
N LEU A 146 -11.40 -2.64 -6.68
CA LEU A 146 -12.18 -3.37 -7.67
C LEU A 146 -11.28 -4.04 -8.72
N LYS A 147 -10.26 -3.35 -9.23
CA LYS A 147 -9.27 -3.93 -10.16
C LYS A 147 -8.53 -5.11 -9.50
N LEU A 148 -8.13 -4.97 -8.24
CA LEU A 148 -7.44 -6.01 -7.46
C LEU A 148 -8.30 -7.28 -7.35
N GLN A 149 -9.57 -7.13 -6.95
CA GLN A 149 -10.49 -8.25 -6.80
C GLN A 149 -10.87 -8.89 -8.16
N ALA A 150 -10.97 -8.09 -9.22
CA ALA A 150 -11.23 -8.60 -10.57
C ALA A 150 -10.05 -9.44 -11.11
N LEU A 151 -8.81 -9.00 -10.91
CA LEU A 151 -7.63 -9.78 -11.31
C LEU A 151 -7.49 -11.05 -10.48
N LYS A 152 -7.78 -10.99 -9.16
CA LYS A 152 -7.85 -12.18 -8.32
C LYS A 152 -8.88 -13.17 -8.85
N ALA A 153 -10.10 -12.72 -9.19
CA ALA A 153 -11.17 -13.55 -9.73
C ALA A 153 -10.83 -14.15 -11.11
N LEU A 154 -9.94 -13.49 -11.88
CA LEU A 154 -9.34 -14.03 -13.11
C LEU A 154 -8.19 -15.02 -12.85
N GLY A 155 -7.87 -15.31 -11.60
CA GLY A 155 -6.84 -16.29 -11.21
C GLY A 155 -5.42 -15.73 -11.20
N PHE A 156 -5.22 -14.42 -11.01
CA PHE A 156 -3.90 -13.90 -10.66
C PHE A 156 -3.53 -14.35 -9.25
N ASN A 157 -2.22 -14.59 -9.04
CA ASN A 157 -1.74 -14.98 -7.73
C ASN A 157 -1.90 -13.80 -6.76
N GLN A 158 -2.55 -14.03 -5.63
CA GLN A 158 -2.76 -13.02 -4.58
C GLN A 158 -1.44 -12.42 -4.06
N THR A 159 -0.36 -13.20 -4.07
CA THR A 159 0.97 -12.71 -3.66
C THR A 159 1.61 -11.74 -4.65
N ASP A 160 1.00 -11.57 -5.81
CA ASP A 160 1.47 -10.69 -6.88
C ASP A 160 0.60 -9.43 -7.06
N LEU A 161 -0.42 -9.25 -6.20
CA LEU A 161 -1.36 -8.13 -6.24
C LEU A 161 -1.20 -7.26 -5.00
N PHE A 162 -0.95 -5.96 -5.21
CA PHE A 162 -0.70 -5.01 -4.13
C PHE A 162 -1.47 -3.71 -4.35
N LEU A 163 -2.27 -3.33 -3.36
CA LEU A 163 -2.81 -1.98 -3.30
C LEU A 163 -1.70 -1.04 -2.86
N THR A 164 -1.36 -0.05 -3.67
CA THR A 164 -0.22 0.84 -3.42
C THR A 164 -0.67 2.28 -3.29
N LEU A 165 -0.50 2.84 -2.09
CA LEU A 165 -0.64 4.26 -1.83
C LEU A 165 0.65 4.95 -2.24
N ALA A 166 0.55 5.96 -3.07
CA ALA A 166 1.68 6.69 -3.61
C ALA A 166 1.43 8.20 -3.59
N ARG A 167 2.43 8.97 -3.95
CA ARG A 167 2.32 10.40 -4.28
C ARG A 167 2.60 10.57 -5.76
N ASP A 168 1.84 11.41 -6.40
CA ASP A 168 2.09 11.83 -7.78
C ASP A 168 3.25 12.84 -7.88
N ARG A 169 3.53 13.34 -9.09
CA ARG A 169 4.61 14.33 -9.34
C ARG A 169 4.46 15.62 -8.56
N VAL A 170 3.25 16.06 -8.25
CA VAL A 170 2.97 17.29 -7.52
C VAL A 170 2.79 17.06 -6.02
N GLY A 171 2.93 15.81 -5.56
CA GLY A 171 2.86 15.42 -4.16
C GLY A 171 1.46 15.08 -3.68
N GLY A 172 0.45 15.03 -4.58
CA GLY A 172 -0.91 14.61 -4.30
C GLY A 172 -0.96 13.10 -3.95
N PRO A 173 -1.85 12.69 -3.02
CA PRO A 173 -2.07 11.28 -2.74
C PRO A 173 -2.76 10.62 -3.94
N ILE A 174 -2.35 9.41 -4.26
CA ILE A 174 -3.00 8.54 -5.24
C ILE A 174 -2.96 7.10 -4.76
N THR A 175 -3.95 6.33 -5.16
CA THR A 175 -3.99 4.89 -4.93
C THR A 175 -4.03 4.14 -6.25
N VAL A 176 -3.14 3.17 -6.40
CA VAL A 176 -3.02 2.36 -7.62
C VAL A 176 -2.95 0.89 -7.28
N LEU A 177 -3.38 0.04 -8.21
CA LEU A 177 -3.06 -1.38 -8.15
C LEU A 177 -1.68 -1.61 -8.77
N THR A 178 -0.79 -2.23 -8.00
CA THR A 178 0.47 -2.74 -8.51
C THR A 178 0.40 -4.26 -8.59
N THR A 179 0.77 -4.83 -9.72
CA THR A 179 0.78 -6.29 -9.92
C THR A 179 2.08 -6.78 -10.52
N ARG A 180 2.49 -8.00 -10.14
CA ARG A 180 3.67 -8.64 -10.71
C ARG A 180 3.26 -9.65 -11.79
N LEU A 181 3.86 -9.53 -12.96
CA LEU A 181 3.69 -10.47 -14.07
C LEU A 181 5.06 -10.82 -14.64
N ASN A 182 5.41 -12.10 -14.68
CA ASN A 182 6.70 -12.61 -15.20
C ASN A 182 7.91 -11.91 -14.54
N GLY A 183 7.85 -11.70 -13.23
CA GLY A 183 8.94 -11.06 -12.47
C GLY A 183 8.99 -9.53 -12.57
N ARG A 184 8.15 -8.91 -13.40
CA ARG A 184 8.11 -7.46 -13.60
C ARG A 184 6.85 -6.86 -12.96
N TYR A 185 6.97 -5.69 -12.35
CA TYR A 185 5.83 -4.97 -11.78
C TYR A 185 5.19 -4.03 -12.81
N TYR A 186 3.86 -3.97 -12.76
CA TYR A 186 3.01 -3.10 -13.56
C TYR A 186 2.10 -2.28 -12.66
N VAL A 187 1.82 -1.05 -13.07
CA VAL A 187 0.85 -0.16 -12.42
C VAL A 187 -0.43 -0.13 -13.26
N LEU A 188 -1.55 -0.27 -12.58
CA LEU A 188 -2.88 -0.03 -13.08
C LEU A 188 -3.44 1.20 -12.33
N ASP A 189 -3.44 2.33 -13.01
CA ASP A 189 -3.93 3.61 -12.51
C ASP A 189 -5.36 3.92 -12.97
N ASP A 190 -5.83 5.13 -12.74
CA ASP A 190 -7.17 5.58 -13.13
C ASP A 190 -7.24 6.31 -14.47
N THR A 191 -6.15 6.38 -15.22
CA THR A 191 -6.14 7.05 -16.54
C THR A 191 -6.88 6.26 -17.62
N GLY A 192 -7.20 4.98 -17.35
CA GLY A 192 -7.87 4.10 -18.32
C GLY A 192 -7.00 3.67 -19.49
N GLY A 193 -5.73 4.05 -19.48
CA GLY A 193 -4.74 3.65 -20.46
C GLY A 193 -4.30 2.20 -20.31
N THR A 194 -3.20 1.83 -20.97
CA THR A 194 -2.59 0.51 -20.84
C THR A 194 -1.78 0.44 -19.56
N PRO A 195 -1.85 -0.68 -18.79
CA PRO A 195 -0.96 -0.90 -17.68
C PRO A 195 0.50 -0.71 -18.09
N PHE A 196 1.28 0.00 -17.31
CA PHE A 196 2.66 0.31 -17.64
C PHE A 196 3.62 -0.30 -16.64
N PRO A 197 4.82 -0.74 -17.10
CA PRO A 197 5.88 -1.18 -16.20
C PRO A 197 6.29 -0.05 -15.26
N VAL A 198 6.51 -0.36 -13.99
CA VAL A 198 6.86 0.65 -12.96
C VAL A 198 8.09 1.48 -13.33
N GLU A 199 9.02 0.91 -14.11
CA GLU A 199 10.25 1.58 -14.51
C GLU A 199 10.01 2.73 -15.50
N GLN A 200 8.90 2.71 -16.24
CA GLN A 200 8.60 3.72 -17.26
C GLN A 200 8.16 5.05 -16.64
N ARG A 201 7.52 4.99 -15.46
CA ARG A 201 6.98 6.19 -14.78
C ARG A 201 7.46 6.33 -13.35
N ARG A 202 8.65 5.83 -13.02
CA ARG A 202 9.19 5.89 -11.65
C ARG A 202 9.35 7.31 -11.11
N LEU A 203 9.41 8.32 -11.97
CA LEU A 203 9.50 9.73 -11.57
C LEU A 203 8.12 10.38 -11.37
N GLU A 204 7.05 9.71 -11.81
CA GLU A 204 5.69 10.21 -11.69
C GLU A 204 5.00 9.74 -10.41
N PHE A 205 5.46 8.63 -9.83
CA PHE A 205 4.89 8.02 -8.64
C PHE A 205 5.96 7.79 -7.59
N GLN A 206 5.67 8.21 -6.37
CA GLN A 206 6.48 7.89 -5.19
C GLN A 206 5.68 6.96 -4.28
N PRO A 207 5.94 5.65 -4.25
CA PRO A 207 5.21 4.73 -3.38
C PRO A 207 5.50 5.05 -1.93
N VAL A 208 4.47 4.98 -1.08
CA VAL A 208 4.54 5.23 0.36
C VAL A 208 4.24 3.95 1.13
N LEU A 209 3.12 3.31 0.83
CA LEU A 209 2.66 2.08 1.46
C LEU A 209 2.15 1.11 0.40
N SER A 210 2.34 -0.18 0.63
CA SER A 210 1.67 -1.22 -0.13
C SER A 210 0.99 -2.21 0.81
N PHE A 211 -0.16 -2.71 0.38
CA PHE A 211 -0.95 -3.73 1.09
C PHE A 211 -1.17 -4.91 0.16
N GLY A 212 -1.05 -6.11 0.71
CA GLY A 212 -1.35 -7.36 0.03
C GLY A 212 -1.87 -8.39 1.02
N TRP A 213 -2.31 -9.57 0.54
CA TRP A 213 -2.80 -10.65 1.42
C TRP A 213 -1.78 -11.12 2.46
N ASN A 214 -0.49 -10.96 2.17
CA ASN A 214 0.60 -11.45 3.02
C ASN A 214 1.19 -10.38 3.94
N GLY A 215 0.65 -9.16 3.96
CA GLY A 215 1.15 -8.09 4.83
C GLY A 215 1.02 -6.69 4.25
N ALA A 216 1.67 -5.77 4.95
CA ALA A 216 1.79 -4.38 4.56
C ALA A 216 3.25 -3.93 4.62
N TRP A 217 3.62 -3.01 3.76
CA TRP A 217 5.00 -2.53 3.61
C TRP A 217 5.04 -1.02 3.46
N VAL A 218 6.00 -0.40 4.12
CA VAL A 218 6.40 0.98 3.86
C VAL A 218 7.53 0.98 2.85
N HIS A 219 7.50 1.93 1.90
CA HIS A 219 8.53 2.07 0.90
C HIS A 219 9.61 3.05 1.35
N SER A 220 10.86 2.56 1.50
CA SER A 220 12.01 3.41 1.73
C SER A 220 12.47 4.02 0.41
N ARG A 221 12.98 5.27 0.46
CA ARG A 221 13.70 5.80 -0.70
C ARG A 221 14.96 4.97 -0.94
N PRO A 222 15.39 4.75 -2.21
CA PRO A 222 16.70 4.17 -2.45
C PRO A 222 17.73 5.04 -1.74
N SER A 223 18.53 4.44 -0.86
CA SER A 223 19.75 5.11 -0.40
C SER A 223 20.57 5.39 -1.65
N ALA A 224 20.96 6.64 -1.89
CA ALA A 224 21.95 6.92 -2.92
C ALA A 224 23.15 6.01 -2.62
N ALA A 225 23.49 5.11 -3.55
CA ALA A 225 24.67 4.30 -3.38
C ALA A 225 25.84 5.26 -3.14
N PRO A 226 26.71 5.01 -2.14
CA PRO A 226 27.88 5.85 -1.94
C PRO A 226 28.62 5.86 -3.27
N VAL A 227 28.81 7.05 -3.83
CA VAL A 227 29.70 7.25 -4.98
C VAL A 227 31.09 6.91 -4.46
N VAL A 228 31.53 5.68 -4.68
CA VAL A 228 32.91 5.30 -4.46
C VAL A 228 33.69 6.09 -5.52
N ALA A 229 34.18 7.27 -5.11
CA ALA A 229 35.12 7.99 -5.91
C ALA A 229 36.30 7.05 -6.12
N ALA A 230 36.46 6.55 -7.35
CA ALA A 230 37.68 5.84 -7.74
C ALA A 230 38.81 6.84 -7.60
N ALA A 231 39.53 6.78 -6.47
CA ALA A 231 40.76 7.51 -6.29
C ALA A 231 41.73 6.94 -7.33
N GLY A 232 41.89 7.70 -8.41
CA GLY A 232 42.87 7.39 -9.46
C GLY A 232 44.23 7.34 -8.80
N VAL A 233 44.84 6.15 -8.83
CA VAL A 233 46.25 5.97 -8.54
C VAL A 233 47.02 6.67 -9.66
N MET A 234 47.43 7.92 -9.41
CA MET A 234 48.44 8.57 -10.22
C MET A 234 49.77 7.88 -9.95
N GLY A 235 50.15 6.96 -10.86
CA GLY A 235 51.50 6.43 -10.92
C GLY A 235 52.47 7.55 -11.19
N ARG A 236 53.35 7.81 -10.23
CA ARG A 236 54.60 8.60 -10.49
C ARG A 236 55.56 7.72 -11.27
N LYS A 237 55.94 8.20 -12.43
CA LYS A 237 57.20 7.84 -13.10
C LYS A 237 58.34 8.69 -12.57
#